data_4cb5ad0c8da2884fefc666f2ae97335d
#
_entry.id   4cb5ad0c8da2884fefc666f2ae97335d
#
_cell.length_a   1.000
_cell.length_b   1.000
_cell.length_c   1.000
_cell.angle_alpha   90.00
_cell.angle_beta   90.00
_cell.angle_gamma   90.00
#
_symmetry.space_group_name_H-M   'P 1'
#
loop_
_entity.id
_entity.type
_entity.pdbx_description
1 polymer ?
#
loop_
_entity_poly.entity_id
_entity_poly.type
_entity_poly.pdbx_seq_one_letter_code
_entity_poly.pdbx_strand_id
1 'polypeptide(L)'
;PSARITILESAALNGGGSTRNAGFTCFGSPSELLEDWRKLGRLETVALVQRRVSGLKWLLKEFGEEAIGYENCGSREVFTVDNAELGKEVLEFLPQLNETLVDVFGGMAFEVVAGGDGVDGCGLCISSPFEGLLDTAALYREFLSKNINSGVDVLNGVRVEEIVKSENGWELRIDGGVVQARQVLVANNSMAAELLPDLDVRPEVNRVLVTEVMPGLAFYGTCHHDRGYVYLRRIDTPEGP
;
A
#
# COMPACT_ATOMS: atom_id res chain seq x y z
N PRO A 1 33.21 8.51 8.29
CA PRO A 1 32.28 8.63 9.40
C PRO A 1 30.89 8.44 8.84
N SER A 2 30.19 7.42 9.33
CA SER A 2 28.78 7.20 9.02
C SER A 2 27.97 8.41 9.50
N ALA A 3 27.05 8.91 8.68
CA ALA A 3 26.16 9.97 9.12
C ALA A 3 25.31 9.46 10.30
N ARG A 4 25.15 10.28 11.34
CA ARG A 4 24.17 10.01 12.38
C ARG A 4 22.79 10.29 11.84
N ILE A 5 21.88 9.33 11.97
CA ILE A 5 20.50 9.43 11.48
C ILE A 5 19.57 9.42 12.69
N THR A 6 18.64 10.34 12.72
CA THR A 6 17.59 10.41 13.74
C THR A 6 16.23 10.53 13.08
N ILE A 7 15.29 9.68 13.49
CA ILE A 7 13.89 9.74 13.10
C ILE A 7 13.12 10.46 14.20
N LEU A 8 12.39 11.50 13.84
CA LEU A 8 11.47 12.22 14.72
C LEU A 8 10.04 11.82 14.34
N GLU A 9 9.33 11.19 15.26
CA GLU A 9 7.95 10.76 15.10
C GLU A 9 7.05 11.55 16.06
N SER A 10 6.03 12.20 15.55
CA SER A 10 5.14 13.05 16.35
C SER A 10 4.25 12.27 17.32
N ALA A 11 3.88 11.04 16.96
CA ALA A 11 3.07 10.20 17.83
C ALA A 11 3.93 9.53 18.93
N ALA A 12 3.34 9.32 20.10
CA ALA A 12 3.98 8.57 21.19
C ALA A 12 4.22 7.09 20.81
N LEU A 13 3.32 6.55 19.99
CA LEU A 13 3.44 5.26 19.31
C LEU A 13 3.17 5.50 17.82
N ASN A 14 3.52 4.53 16.98
CA ASN A 14 3.25 4.62 15.55
C ASN A 14 1.76 4.91 15.29
N GLY A 15 1.47 6.11 14.85
CA GLY A 15 0.11 6.61 14.66
C GLY A 15 -0.29 6.81 13.19
N GLY A 16 0.65 6.67 12.25
CA GLY A 16 0.48 7.02 10.85
C GLY A 16 -0.05 5.90 9.95
N GLY A 17 -0.16 6.20 8.66
CA GLY A 17 -0.64 5.28 7.63
C GLY A 17 0.18 4.01 7.44
N SER A 18 1.44 3.99 7.92
CA SER A 18 2.32 2.82 7.79
C SER A 18 1.77 1.55 8.47
N THR A 19 0.98 1.71 9.53
CA THR A 19 0.33 0.59 10.23
C THR A 19 -1.18 0.59 10.12
N ARG A 20 -1.76 1.60 9.47
CA ARG A 20 -3.22 1.78 9.32
C ARG A 20 -3.63 1.73 7.86
N ASN A 21 -3.23 0.67 7.19
CA ASN A 21 -3.60 0.37 5.82
C ASN A 21 -4.05 -1.09 5.69
N ALA A 22 -4.61 -1.45 4.54
CA ALA A 22 -5.18 -2.78 4.34
C ALA A 22 -4.15 -3.90 4.26
N GLY A 23 -2.88 -3.60 4.09
CA GLY A 23 -1.81 -4.60 3.96
C GLY A 23 -1.84 -5.37 2.64
N PHE A 24 -2.47 -4.83 1.61
CA PHE A 24 -2.47 -5.46 0.29
C PHE A 24 -1.11 -5.31 -0.38
N THR A 25 -0.59 -6.41 -0.89
CA THR A 25 0.60 -6.42 -1.74
C THR A 25 0.17 -6.43 -3.21
N CYS A 26 -0.56 -5.40 -3.60
CA CYS A 26 -1.13 -5.30 -4.94
C CYS A 26 -0.23 -4.52 -5.90
N PHE A 27 -0.33 -4.88 -7.17
CA PHE A 27 0.34 -4.15 -8.25
C PHE A 27 -0.63 -3.34 -9.11
N GLY A 28 -1.91 -3.41 -8.83
CA GLY A 28 -3.03 -2.69 -9.45
C GLY A 28 -4.09 -3.62 -9.99
N SER A 29 -5.35 -3.34 -9.65
CA SER A 29 -6.48 -4.09 -10.21
C SER A 29 -6.64 -3.79 -11.71
N PRO A 30 -7.29 -4.64 -12.49
CA PRO A 30 -7.52 -4.40 -13.93
C PRO A 30 -8.12 -3.05 -14.26
N SER A 31 -9.06 -2.56 -13.46
CA SER A 31 -9.68 -1.25 -13.70
C SER A 31 -8.76 -0.08 -13.34
N GLU A 32 -7.94 -0.19 -12.27
CA GLU A 32 -6.90 0.80 -11.97
C GLU A 32 -5.88 0.87 -13.10
N LEU A 33 -5.41 -0.29 -13.59
CA LEU A 33 -4.43 -0.35 -14.66
C LEU A 33 -4.98 0.17 -15.99
N LEU A 34 -6.29 0.00 -16.26
CA LEU A 34 -6.95 0.62 -17.40
C LEU A 34 -6.93 2.16 -17.28
N GLU A 35 -7.18 2.68 -16.09
CA GLU A 35 -7.14 4.12 -15.84
C GLU A 35 -5.71 4.68 -15.94
N ASP A 36 -4.74 4.01 -15.33
CA ASP A 36 -3.32 4.35 -15.45
C ASP A 36 -2.86 4.32 -16.91
N TRP A 37 -3.27 3.31 -17.68
CA TRP A 37 -2.96 3.21 -19.10
C TRP A 37 -3.50 4.39 -19.90
N ARG A 38 -4.70 4.83 -19.61
CA ARG A 38 -5.32 6.00 -20.25
C ARG A 38 -4.65 7.31 -19.88
N LYS A 39 -4.19 7.44 -18.64
CA LYS A 39 -3.57 8.67 -18.11
C LYS A 39 -2.07 8.76 -18.43
N LEU A 40 -1.35 7.69 -18.27
CA LEU A 40 0.12 7.65 -18.30
C LEU A 40 0.66 7.00 -19.58
N GLY A 41 -0.14 6.19 -20.25
CA GLY A 41 0.26 5.38 -21.39
C GLY A 41 0.92 4.07 -20.99
N ARG A 42 1.07 3.17 -21.99
CA ARG A 42 1.54 1.80 -21.81
C ARG A 42 2.85 1.68 -21.02
N LEU A 43 3.86 2.42 -21.45
CA LEU A 43 5.22 2.28 -20.89
C LEU A 43 5.28 2.63 -19.41
N GLU A 44 4.66 3.72 -19.02
CA GLU A 44 4.65 4.18 -17.63
C GLU A 44 3.80 3.25 -16.75
N THR A 45 2.68 2.73 -17.26
CA THR A 45 1.87 1.74 -16.53
C THR A 45 2.67 0.46 -16.27
N VAL A 46 3.37 -0.07 -17.27
CA VAL A 46 4.25 -1.24 -17.08
C VAL A 46 5.36 -0.95 -16.08
N ALA A 47 6.01 0.20 -16.20
CA ALA A 47 7.07 0.61 -15.27
C ALA A 47 6.56 0.74 -13.82
N LEU A 48 5.31 1.21 -13.64
CA LEU A 48 4.66 1.26 -12.34
C LEU A 48 4.45 -0.14 -11.76
N VAL A 49 3.89 -1.07 -12.54
CA VAL A 49 3.70 -2.47 -12.14
C VAL A 49 5.05 -3.12 -11.79
N GLN A 50 6.07 -2.95 -12.62
CA GLN A 50 7.42 -3.49 -12.36
C GLN A 50 8.01 -2.96 -11.06
N ARG A 51 7.85 -1.67 -10.75
CA ARG A 51 8.30 -1.09 -9.48
C ARG A 51 7.59 -1.70 -8.28
N ARG A 52 6.25 -1.87 -8.35
CA ARG A 52 5.45 -2.49 -7.28
C ARG A 52 5.88 -3.95 -7.04
N VAL A 53 6.01 -4.74 -8.10
CA VAL A 53 6.47 -6.13 -8.02
C VAL A 53 7.90 -6.23 -7.49
N SER A 54 8.80 -5.36 -7.95
CA SER A 54 10.19 -5.32 -7.47
C SER A 54 10.26 -4.91 -6.00
N GLY A 55 9.41 -3.97 -5.58
CA GLY A 55 9.27 -3.56 -4.18
C GLY A 55 8.84 -4.71 -3.28
N LEU A 56 7.83 -5.48 -3.68
CA LEU A 56 7.41 -6.67 -2.94
C LEU A 56 8.54 -7.70 -2.84
N LYS A 57 9.18 -8.04 -3.96
CA LYS A 57 10.33 -8.97 -3.98
C LYS A 57 11.46 -8.51 -3.05
N TRP A 58 11.70 -7.21 -2.99
CA TRP A 58 12.69 -6.64 -2.07
C TRP A 58 12.25 -6.81 -0.61
N LEU A 59 10.98 -6.53 -0.26
CA LEU A 59 10.46 -6.72 1.09
C LEU A 59 10.59 -8.17 1.56
N LEU A 60 10.18 -9.12 0.70
CA LEU A 60 10.26 -10.56 1.01
C LEU A 60 11.70 -11.03 1.20
N LYS A 61 12.62 -10.55 0.36
CA LYS A 61 14.06 -10.86 0.48
C LYS A 61 14.66 -10.27 1.75
N GLU A 62 14.26 -9.05 2.13
CA GLU A 62 14.84 -8.30 3.21
C GLU A 62 14.40 -8.78 4.59
N PHE A 63 13.13 -9.12 4.73
CA PHE A 63 12.52 -9.46 6.01
C PHE A 63 12.08 -10.92 6.14
N GLY A 64 11.82 -11.61 5.03
CA GLY A 64 11.20 -12.93 5.00
C GLY A 64 9.69 -12.87 5.09
N GLU A 65 9.03 -13.87 4.51
CA GLU A 65 7.56 -13.94 4.44
C GLU A 65 6.92 -14.04 5.83
N GLU A 66 7.44 -14.95 6.66
CA GLU A 66 6.92 -15.21 8.01
C GLU A 66 7.02 -13.98 8.92
N ALA A 67 8.14 -13.25 8.88
CA ALA A 67 8.38 -12.10 9.76
C ALA A 67 7.41 -10.95 9.52
N ILE A 68 6.94 -10.77 8.29
CA ILE A 68 6.00 -9.72 7.90
C ILE A 68 4.57 -10.25 7.67
N GLY A 69 4.32 -11.53 8.00
CA GLY A 69 3.02 -12.16 7.82
C GLY A 69 2.51 -12.10 6.38
N TYR A 70 3.40 -12.33 5.40
CA TYR A 70 3.03 -12.32 4.00
C TYR A 70 2.30 -13.59 3.61
N GLU A 71 1.20 -13.43 2.91
CA GLU A 71 0.39 -14.50 2.33
C GLU A 71 0.14 -14.22 0.86
N ASN A 72 0.60 -15.11 -0.03
CA ASN A 72 0.24 -15.08 -1.44
C ASN A 72 -1.14 -15.70 -1.65
N CYS A 73 -2.18 -14.95 -1.29
CA CYS A 73 -3.57 -15.42 -1.35
C CYS A 73 -4.29 -15.09 -2.67
N GLY A 74 -3.60 -14.41 -3.59
CA GLY A 74 -4.23 -13.86 -4.79
C GLY A 74 -5.15 -12.68 -4.50
N SER A 75 -5.71 -12.14 -5.57
CA SER A 75 -6.71 -11.07 -5.50
C SER A 75 -7.85 -11.31 -6.47
N ARG A 76 -8.93 -10.57 -6.25
CA ARG A 76 -10.07 -10.48 -7.17
C ARG A 76 -10.47 -9.04 -7.36
N GLU A 77 -10.91 -8.70 -8.56
CA GLU A 77 -11.70 -7.50 -8.79
C GLU A 77 -13.10 -7.93 -9.19
N VAL A 78 -14.10 -7.39 -8.50
CA VAL A 78 -15.50 -7.71 -8.73
C VAL A 78 -16.24 -6.53 -9.34
N PHE A 79 -17.11 -6.83 -10.30
CA PHE A 79 -17.98 -5.85 -10.95
C PHE A 79 -19.43 -6.24 -10.72
N THR A 80 -20.18 -5.33 -10.16
CA THR A 80 -21.60 -5.46 -9.87
C THR A 80 -22.43 -4.76 -10.94
N VAL A 81 -23.74 -4.77 -10.78
CA VAL A 81 -24.66 -4.07 -11.69
C VAL A 81 -24.33 -2.56 -11.78
N ASP A 82 -23.90 -1.96 -10.68
CA ASP A 82 -23.64 -0.52 -10.62
C ASP A 82 -22.42 -0.08 -11.42
N ASN A 83 -21.45 -0.98 -11.65
CA ASN A 83 -20.25 -0.71 -12.44
C ASN A 83 -20.04 -1.67 -13.61
N ALA A 84 -21.14 -2.26 -14.12
CA ALA A 84 -21.10 -3.22 -15.22
C ALA A 84 -20.48 -2.67 -16.51
N GLU A 85 -20.65 -1.39 -16.80
CA GLU A 85 -20.03 -0.75 -17.98
C GLU A 85 -18.50 -0.71 -17.84
N LEU A 86 -17.98 -0.36 -16.67
CA LEU A 86 -16.55 -0.45 -16.38
C LEU A 86 -16.05 -1.89 -16.55
N GLY A 87 -16.81 -2.88 -16.10
CA GLY A 87 -16.48 -4.29 -16.27
C GLY A 87 -16.35 -4.70 -17.75
N LYS A 88 -17.21 -4.19 -18.63
CA LYS A 88 -17.10 -4.42 -20.09
C LYS A 88 -15.83 -3.80 -20.66
N GLU A 89 -15.53 -2.56 -20.32
CA GLU A 89 -14.31 -1.89 -20.78
C GLU A 89 -13.06 -2.65 -20.33
N VAL A 90 -13.05 -3.13 -19.09
CA VAL A 90 -11.94 -3.94 -18.56
C VAL A 90 -11.81 -5.27 -19.30
N LEU A 91 -12.92 -5.96 -19.59
CA LEU A 91 -12.89 -7.20 -20.36
C LEU A 91 -12.31 -7.01 -21.77
N GLU A 92 -12.65 -5.92 -22.45
CA GLU A 92 -12.10 -5.58 -23.76
C GLU A 92 -10.59 -5.27 -23.68
N PHE A 93 -10.14 -4.68 -22.59
CA PHE A 93 -8.73 -4.32 -22.36
C PHE A 93 -7.89 -5.51 -21.87
N LEU A 94 -8.47 -6.48 -21.21
CA LEU A 94 -7.79 -7.57 -20.52
C LEU A 94 -6.79 -8.36 -21.38
N PRO A 95 -7.08 -8.72 -22.63
CA PRO A 95 -6.12 -9.41 -23.49
C PRO A 95 -4.84 -8.60 -23.74
N GLN A 96 -4.98 -7.30 -24.03
CA GLN A 96 -3.85 -6.40 -24.24
C GLN A 96 -3.03 -6.20 -22.95
N LEU A 97 -3.70 -6.10 -21.80
CA LEU A 97 -3.06 -5.97 -20.50
C LEU A 97 -2.22 -7.22 -20.17
N ASN A 98 -2.80 -8.41 -20.33
CA ASN A 98 -2.11 -9.68 -20.09
C ASN A 98 -0.91 -9.87 -21.03
N GLU A 99 -1.07 -9.63 -22.33
CA GLU A 99 0.04 -9.67 -23.28
C GLU A 99 1.20 -8.75 -22.86
N THR A 100 0.86 -7.56 -22.36
CA THR A 100 1.87 -6.57 -21.97
C THR A 100 2.57 -6.94 -20.67
N LEU A 101 1.89 -7.59 -19.74
CA LEU A 101 2.42 -7.93 -18.42
C LEU A 101 3.06 -9.32 -18.35
N VAL A 102 2.99 -10.13 -19.41
CA VAL A 102 3.54 -11.49 -19.44
C VAL A 102 5.02 -11.54 -19.03
N ASP A 103 5.83 -10.59 -19.49
CA ASP A 103 7.26 -10.53 -19.15
C ASP A 103 7.54 -10.12 -17.71
N VAL A 104 6.57 -9.46 -17.05
CA VAL A 104 6.69 -9.06 -15.63
C VAL A 104 6.44 -10.25 -14.72
N PHE A 105 5.45 -11.08 -15.05
CA PHE A 105 4.97 -12.17 -14.20
C PHE A 105 5.40 -13.56 -14.66
N GLY A 106 5.86 -13.71 -15.88
CA GLY A 106 6.16 -15.02 -16.49
C GLY A 106 4.91 -15.82 -16.87
N GLY A 107 3.74 -15.18 -16.89
CA GLY A 107 2.46 -15.79 -17.19
C GLY A 107 1.34 -14.76 -17.27
N MET A 108 0.11 -15.26 -17.38
CA MET A 108 -1.09 -14.42 -17.45
C MET A 108 -1.35 -13.76 -16.09
N ALA A 109 -1.38 -12.43 -16.09
CA ALA A 109 -1.53 -11.64 -14.86
C ALA A 109 -2.96 -11.71 -14.29
N PHE A 110 -3.96 -11.83 -15.16
CA PHE A 110 -5.37 -11.77 -14.79
C PHE A 110 -6.21 -12.80 -15.57
N GLU A 111 -7.17 -13.40 -14.89
CA GLU A 111 -8.10 -14.37 -15.45
C GLU A 111 -9.54 -14.04 -15.06
N VAL A 112 -10.47 -14.21 -16.01
CA VAL A 112 -11.90 -14.15 -15.71
C VAL A 112 -12.30 -15.43 -15.01
N VAL A 113 -12.90 -15.31 -13.84
CA VAL A 113 -13.34 -16.45 -13.03
C VAL A 113 -14.86 -16.46 -12.89
N ALA A 114 -15.43 -17.66 -12.74
CA ALA A 114 -16.86 -17.84 -12.54
C ALA A 114 -17.24 -17.51 -11.09
N GLY A 115 -18.25 -16.67 -10.92
CA GLY A 115 -18.78 -16.28 -9.62
C GLY A 115 -17.92 -15.24 -8.88
N GLY A 116 -18.48 -14.64 -7.84
CA GLY A 116 -17.82 -13.63 -7.01
C GLY A 116 -17.32 -14.20 -5.69
N ASP A 117 -17.17 -15.51 -5.53
CA ASP A 117 -16.67 -16.22 -4.33
C ASP A 117 -17.18 -15.64 -3.01
N GLY A 118 -18.51 -15.51 -2.89
CA GLY A 118 -19.18 -14.99 -1.70
C GLY A 118 -19.50 -13.50 -1.73
N VAL A 119 -19.27 -12.81 -2.86
CA VAL A 119 -19.74 -11.44 -3.07
C VAL A 119 -21.06 -11.46 -3.82
N ASP A 120 -22.15 -11.14 -3.14
CA ASP A 120 -23.48 -11.08 -3.74
C ASP A 120 -23.57 -9.99 -4.82
N GLY A 121 -24.31 -10.28 -5.89
CA GLY A 121 -24.50 -9.33 -6.99
C GLY A 121 -23.28 -9.17 -7.92
N CYS A 122 -22.26 -10.00 -7.79
CA CYS A 122 -21.12 -10.03 -8.70
C CYS A 122 -21.56 -10.53 -10.08
N GLY A 123 -21.46 -9.68 -11.11
CA GLY A 123 -21.73 -10.03 -12.51
C GLY A 123 -20.48 -10.45 -13.29
N LEU A 124 -19.33 -9.96 -12.88
CA LEU A 124 -18.02 -10.28 -13.45
C LEU A 124 -16.98 -10.29 -12.32
N CYS A 125 -16.11 -11.28 -12.32
CA CYS A 125 -14.98 -11.40 -11.42
C CYS A 125 -13.70 -11.68 -12.23
N ILE A 126 -12.64 -10.92 -11.92
CA ILE A 126 -11.32 -11.10 -12.51
C ILE A 126 -10.33 -11.35 -11.38
N SER A 127 -9.56 -12.42 -11.46
CA SER A 127 -8.58 -12.80 -10.44
C SER A 127 -7.15 -12.63 -10.91
N SER A 128 -6.25 -12.43 -9.93
CA SER A 128 -4.81 -12.49 -10.12
C SER A 128 -4.17 -13.40 -9.06
N PRO A 129 -3.28 -14.31 -9.45
CA PRO A 129 -2.55 -15.16 -8.49
C PRO A 129 -1.31 -14.49 -7.90
N PHE A 130 -0.96 -13.27 -8.33
CA PHE A 130 0.32 -12.62 -8.00
C PHE A 130 0.24 -11.60 -6.89
N GLU A 131 -0.94 -11.38 -6.33
CA GLU A 131 -1.18 -10.46 -5.23
C GLU A 131 -1.40 -11.19 -3.91
N GLY A 132 -1.33 -10.46 -2.82
CA GLY A 132 -1.48 -11.05 -1.50
C GLY A 132 -1.69 -10.03 -0.41
N LEU A 133 -1.44 -10.47 0.80
CA LEU A 133 -1.58 -9.72 2.05
C LEU A 133 -0.27 -9.73 2.84
N LEU A 134 -0.12 -8.75 3.72
CA LEU A 134 0.87 -8.77 4.79
C LEU A 134 0.30 -8.15 6.07
N ASP A 135 0.96 -8.44 7.19
CA ASP A 135 0.71 -7.75 8.46
C ASP A 135 1.50 -6.44 8.51
N THR A 136 0.79 -5.32 8.36
CA THR A 136 1.41 -3.98 8.35
C THR A 136 2.08 -3.62 9.66
N ALA A 137 1.60 -4.15 10.79
CA ALA A 137 2.22 -3.92 12.09
C ALA A 137 3.50 -4.78 12.24
N ALA A 138 3.49 -6.01 11.74
CA ALA A 138 4.69 -6.85 11.69
C ALA A 138 5.77 -6.21 10.81
N LEU A 139 5.41 -5.80 9.59
CA LEU A 139 6.33 -5.10 8.69
C LEU A 139 6.93 -3.84 9.34
N TYR A 140 6.11 -3.04 10.02
CA TYR A 140 6.59 -1.86 10.73
C TYR A 140 7.59 -2.23 11.84
N ARG A 141 7.31 -3.27 12.64
CA ARG A 141 8.23 -3.75 13.69
C ARG A 141 9.59 -4.17 13.11
N GLU A 142 9.57 -4.86 11.98
CA GLU A 142 10.80 -5.29 11.30
C GLU A 142 11.62 -4.09 10.81
N PHE A 143 10.97 -3.10 10.18
CA PHE A 143 11.65 -1.86 9.79
C PHE A 143 12.22 -1.11 11.00
N LEU A 144 11.46 -0.99 12.07
CA LEU A 144 11.89 -0.29 13.29
C LEU A 144 13.10 -1.00 13.91
N SER A 145 13.03 -2.32 14.07
CA SER A 145 14.10 -3.15 14.61
C SER A 145 15.38 -3.01 13.79
N LYS A 146 15.26 -3.08 12.46
CA LYS A 146 16.39 -2.92 11.55
C LYS A 146 17.04 -1.54 11.66
N ASN A 147 16.25 -0.48 11.74
CA ASN A 147 16.77 0.89 11.91
C ASN A 147 17.54 1.04 13.22
N ILE A 148 16.95 0.61 14.34
CA ILE A 148 17.58 0.67 15.66
C ILE A 148 18.89 -0.15 15.67
N ASN A 149 18.87 -1.36 15.15
CA ASN A 149 20.06 -2.23 15.07
C ASN A 149 21.16 -1.66 14.15
N SER A 150 20.78 -0.77 13.23
CA SER A 150 21.73 -0.05 12.36
C SER A 150 22.25 1.26 12.99
N GLY A 151 21.88 1.55 14.22
CA GLY A 151 22.33 2.75 14.96
C GLY A 151 21.55 4.01 14.61
N VAL A 152 20.33 3.89 14.10
CA VAL A 152 19.42 5.02 13.92
C VAL A 152 18.73 5.33 15.23
N ASP A 153 18.78 6.61 15.64
CA ASP A 153 18.02 7.10 16.79
C ASP A 153 16.55 7.29 16.39
N VAL A 154 15.62 6.75 17.17
CA VAL A 154 14.17 6.95 16.95
C VAL A 154 13.57 7.63 18.18
N LEU A 155 13.04 8.83 17.99
CA LEU A 155 12.44 9.65 19.02
C LEU A 155 10.95 9.81 18.74
N ASN A 156 10.13 9.16 19.55
CA ASN A 156 8.67 9.28 19.51
C ASN A 156 8.18 10.42 20.38
N GLY A 157 6.99 10.96 20.06
CA GLY A 157 6.42 12.11 20.76
C GLY A 157 7.10 13.42 20.45
N VAL A 158 7.91 13.50 19.38
CA VAL A 158 8.62 14.71 18.96
C VAL A 158 8.02 15.23 17.66
N ARG A 159 7.18 16.24 17.77
CA ARG A 159 6.59 16.92 16.61
C ARG A 159 7.52 18.00 16.10
N VAL A 160 7.82 17.94 14.81
CA VAL A 160 8.45 19.07 14.10
C VAL A 160 7.35 20.04 13.67
N GLU A 161 7.48 21.28 14.06
CA GLU A 161 6.51 22.35 13.77
C GLU A 161 6.93 23.19 12.57
N GLU A 162 8.23 23.36 12.39
CA GLU A 162 8.78 24.17 11.32
C GLU A 162 10.19 23.69 10.91
N ILE A 163 10.48 23.78 9.62
CA ILE A 163 11.80 23.50 9.04
C ILE A 163 12.34 24.79 8.43
N VAL A 164 13.45 25.29 8.97
CA VAL A 164 14.08 26.55 8.56
C VAL A 164 15.46 26.28 8.01
N LYS A 165 15.81 26.89 6.89
CA LYS A 165 17.15 26.81 6.33
C LYS A 165 18.12 27.64 7.19
N SER A 166 19.28 27.06 7.56
CA SER A 166 20.34 27.72 8.26
C SER A 166 21.65 27.79 7.45
N GLU A 167 22.68 28.45 7.96
CA GLU A 167 23.97 28.55 7.26
C GLU A 167 24.62 27.20 6.99
N ASN A 168 24.45 26.23 7.92
CA ASN A 168 25.13 24.94 7.87
C ASN A 168 24.18 23.75 7.65
N GLY A 169 22.96 23.99 7.17
CA GLY A 169 21.95 22.96 6.94
C GLY A 169 20.55 23.44 7.28
N TRP A 170 19.92 22.80 8.24
CA TRP A 170 18.51 23.00 8.59
C TRP A 170 18.31 23.03 10.10
N GLU A 171 17.40 23.86 10.54
CA GLU A 171 16.86 23.91 11.90
C GLU A 171 15.43 23.37 11.90
N LEU A 172 15.19 22.36 12.72
CA LEU A 172 13.86 21.80 12.95
C LEU A 172 13.38 22.33 14.31
N ARG A 173 12.33 23.13 14.30
CA ARG A 173 11.68 23.60 15.52
C ARG A 173 10.76 22.52 16.04
N ILE A 174 10.93 22.18 17.30
CA ILE A 174 10.14 21.19 18.03
C ILE A 174 9.66 21.83 19.35
N ASP A 175 8.67 21.20 19.99
CA ASP A 175 8.27 21.64 21.33
C ASP A 175 9.47 21.58 22.28
N GLY A 176 9.77 22.73 22.88
CA GLY A 176 10.86 22.89 23.86
C GLY A 176 12.27 23.03 23.28
N GLY A 177 12.46 23.16 21.93
CA GLY A 177 13.81 23.35 21.41
C GLY A 177 13.96 23.36 19.89
N VAL A 178 15.24 23.23 19.48
CA VAL A 178 15.63 23.19 18.07
C VAL A 178 16.58 22.02 17.84
N VAL A 179 16.36 21.26 16.80
CA VAL A 179 17.26 20.22 16.30
C VAL A 179 17.95 20.73 15.04
N GLN A 180 19.28 20.63 14.99
CA GLN A 180 20.04 20.99 13.79
C GLN A 180 20.40 19.75 12.99
N ALA A 181 20.22 19.81 11.67
CA ALA A 181 20.53 18.74 10.75
C ALA A 181 21.18 19.26 9.46
N ARG A 182 22.12 18.49 8.91
CA ARG A 182 22.71 18.83 7.60
C ARG A 182 21.75 18.55 6.44
N GLN A 183 20.93 17.52 6.60
CA GLN A 183 19.94 17.09 5.64
C GLN A 183 18.67 16.68 6.38
N VAL A 184 17.52 16.96 5.78
CA VAL A 184 16.20 16.60 6.30
C VAL A 184 15.46 15.84 5.22
N LEU A 185 14.88 14.70 5.59
CA LEU A 185 13.93 13.97 4.78
C LEU A 185 12.54 14.09 5.41
N VAL A 186 11.63 14.73 4.72
CA VAL A 186 10.23 14.84 5.15
C VAL A 186 9.49 13.59 4.64
N ALA A 187 9.05 12.74 5.56
CA ALA A 187 8.45 11.45 5.27
C ALA A 187 7.09 11.27 5.98
N ASN A 188 6.39 12.37 6.27
CA ASN A 188 5.11 12.39 6.97
C ASN A 188 3.88 12.29 6.04
N ASN A 189 4.07 11.79 4.81
CA ASN A 189 3.06 11.48 3.81
C ASN A 189 2.05 12.62 3.61
N SER A 190 0.77 12.39 3.87
CA SER A 190 -0.31 13.36 3.64
C SER A 190 -0.20 14.65 4.47
N MET A 191 0.58 14.64 5.55
CA MET A 191 0.86 15.82 6.38
C MET A 191 2.07 16.61 5.90
N ALA A 192 2.66 16.28 4.75
CA ALA A 192 3.87 16.93 4.24
C ALA A 192 3.64 18.44 4.00
N ALA A 193 2.46 18.85 3.57
CA ALA A 193 2.13 20.25 3.35
C ALA A 193 2.13 21.10 4.64
N GLU A 194 2.05 20.50 5.84
CA GLU A 194 2.21 21.23 7.11
C GLU A 194 3.63 21.78 7.29
N LEU A 195 4.63 21.06 6.78
CA LEU A 195 6.04 21.43 6.85
C LEU A 195 6.56 22.04 5.56
N LEU A 196 5.93 21.73 4.43
CA LEU A 196 6.30 22.15 3.09
C LEU A 196 5.06 22.73 2.40
N PRO A 197 4.69 23.98 2.69
CA PRO A 197 3.40 24.57 2.28
C PRO A 197 3.28 24.74 0.75
N ASP A 198 4.38 24.69 0.00
CA ASP A 198 4.37 24.74 -1.46
C ASP A 198 3.99 23.40 -2.13
N LEU A 199 3.85 22.33 -1.34
CA LEU A 199 3.39 21.04 -1.83
C LEU A 199 1.86 21.00 -1.94
N ASP A 200 1.36 20.68 -3.14
CA ASP A 200 -0.07 20.41 -3.33
C ASP A 200 -0.40 18.96 -2.91
N VAL A 201 -0.40 18.73 -1.61
CA VAL A 201 -0.79 17.46 -0.98
C VAL A 201 -1.97 17.72 -0.06
N ARG A 202 -3.06 16.97 -0.28
CA ARG A 202 -4.28 17.07 0.53
C ARG A 202 -4.52 15.76 1.26
N PRO A 203 -4.60 15.77 2.60
CA PRO A 203 -4.94 14.59 3.37
C PRO A 203 -6.38 14.12 3.05
N GLU A 204 -6.54 12.84 2.78
CA GLU A 204 -7.84 12.20 2.68
C GLU A 204 -7.99 11.12 3.75
N VAL A 205 -9.22 10.89 4.18
CA VAL A 205 -9.53 9.91 5.22
C VAL A 205 -10.29 8.75 4.60
N ASN A 206 -9.68 7.57 4.64
CA ASN A 206 -10.37 6.33 4.35
C ASN A 206 -11.18 5.85 5.57
N ARG A 207 -12.35 5.30 5.30
CA ARG A 207 -13.18 4.67 6.34
C ARG A 207 -12.99 3.16 6.26
N VAL A 208 -12.78 2.55 7.42
CA VAL A 208 -12.63 1.10 7.56
C VAL A 208 -13.77 0.58 8.41
N LEU A 209 -14.40 -0.49 7.94
CA LEU A 209 -15.40 -1.26 8.68
C LEU A 209 -14.77 -2.62 9.02
N VAL A 210 -14.94 -3.05 10.25
CA VAL A 210 -14.59 -4.40 10.70
C VAL A 210 -15.88 -5.04 11.19
N THR A 211 -16.19 -6.22 10.66
CA THR A 211 -17.40 -6.99 11.07
C THR A 211 -17.13 -7.75 12.36
N GLU A 212 -18.18 -8.23 12.97
CA GLU A 212 -18.09 -9.33 13.94
C GLU A 212 -17.60 -10.60 13.22
N VAL A 213 -17.15 -11.58 14.00
CA VAL A 213 -16.76 -12.90 13.47
C VAL A 213 -17.93 -13.49 12.65
N MET A 214 -17.66 -13.91 11.44
CA MET A 214 -18.64 -14.46 10.49
C MET A 214 -18.37 -15.94 10.22
N PRO A 215 -18.89 -16.87 11.08
CA PRO A 215 -18.67 -18.30 10.87
C PRO A 215 -19.15 -18.74 9.50
N GLY A 216 -18.30 -19.48 8.79
CA GLY A 216 -18.64 -19.98 7.44
C GLY A 216 -18.46 -18.96 6.31
N LEU A 217 -17.80 -17.84 6.55
CA LEU A 217 -17.43 -16.92 5.48
C LEU A 217 -16.56 -17.62 4.43
N ALA A 218 -17.12 -17.80 3.24
CA ALA A 218 -16.43 -18.48 2.12
C ALA A 218 -15.38 -17.58 1.43
N PHE A 219 -15.44 -16.27 1.64
CA PHE A 219 -14.52 -15.31 1.06
C PHE A 219 -13.08 -15.57 1.56
N TYR A 220 -12.11 -15.56 0.65
CA TYR A 220 -10.69 -15.71 0.96
C TYR A 220 -9.86 -14.74 0.12
N GLY A 221 -8.74 -14.25 0.71
CA GLY A 221 -7.82 -13.36 0.03
C GLY A 221 -8.28 -11.90 0.04
N THR A 222 -8.01 -11.21 -1.05
CA THR A 222 -8.32 -9.79 -1.23
C THR A 222 -9.32 -9.59 -2.35
N CYS A 223 -10.13 -8.54 -2.23
CA CYS A 223 -11.07 -8.14 -3.26
C CYS A 223 -11.01 -6.63 -3.46
N HIS A 224 -10.99 -6.22 -4.72
CA HIS A 224 -11.09 -4.85 -5.18
C HIS A 224 -12.43 -4.61 -5.85
N HIS A 225 -12.95 -3.41 -5.72
CA HIS A 225 -14.15 -2.94 -6.40
C HIS A 225 -14.00 -1.45 -6.70
N ASP A 226 -14.63 -0.99 -7.78
CA ASP A 226 -14.64 0.40 -8.21
C ASP A 226 -13.24 1.04 -8.24
N ARG A 227 -12.38 0.56 -9.12
CA ARG A 227 -11.00 1.07 -9.32
C ARG A 227 -10.14 1.04 -8.03
N GLY A 228 -10.39 0.05 -7.16
CA GLY A 228 -9.67 -0.09 -5.90
C GLY A 228 -10.08 0.89 -4.81
N TYR A 229 -11.09 1.76 -5.03
CA TYR A 229 -11.62 2.64 -3.98
C TYR A 229 -12.33 1.89 -2.86
N VAL A 230 -12.93 0.74 -3.20
CA VAL A 230 -13.50 -0.17 -2.22
C VAL A 230 -12.68 -1.46 -2.25
N TYR A 231 -12.26 -1.90 -1.08
CA TYR A 231 -11.48 -3.11 -0.94
C TYR A 231 -11.90 -3.89 0.31
N LEU A 232 -11.81 -5.19 0.22
CA LEU A 232 -12.20 -6.13 1.26
C LEU A 232 -11.05 -7.12 1.48
N ARG A 233 -10.81 -7.47 2.73
CA ARG A 233 -9.96 -8.60 3.10
C ARG A 233 -10.59 -9.41 4.21
N ARG A 234 -10.36 -10.70 4.19
CA ARG A 234 -10.64 -11.56 5.32
C ARG A 234 -9.53 -11.43 6.36
N ILE A 235 -9.91 -11.44 7.62
CA ILE A 235 -8.99 -11.54 8.75
C ILE A 235 -9.40 -12.78 9.54
N ASP A 236 -8.50 -13.75 9.64
CA ASP A 236 -8.74 -14.93 10.44
C ASP A 236 -8.34 -14.65 11.90
N THR A 237 -9.23 -15.02 12.82
CA THR A 237 -9.01 -14.93 14.27
C THR A 237 -9.12 -16.33 14.89
N PRO A 238 -8.64 -16.54 16.13
CA PRO A 238 -8.84 -17.83 16.83
C PRO A 238 -10.30 -18.25 16.96
N GLU A 239 -11.23 -17.31 16.86
CA GLU A 239 -12.68 -17.54 16.99
C GLU A 239 -13.35 -17.74 15.62
N GLY A 240 -12.63 -17.49 14.53
CA GLY A 240 -13.10 -17.61 13.15
C GLY A 240 -12.78 -16.39 12.28
N PRO A 241 -13.19 -16.42 11.01
CA PRO A 241 -13.00 -15.32 10.08
C PRO A 241 -13.91 -14.13 10.36
#